data_8d8bc4f30191e7eee1cf652a97593d44
#
_entry.id   8d8bc4f30191e7eee1cf652a97593d44
#
_cell.length_a   1.000
_cell.length_b   1.000
_cell.length_c   1.000
_cell.angle_alpha   90.00
_cell.angle_beta   90.00
_cell.angle_gamma   90.00
#
_symmetry.space_group_name_H-M   'P 1'
#
loop_
_entity.id
_entity.type
_entity.pdbx_description
1 polymer ?
#
loop_
_entity_poly.entity_id
_entity_poly.type
_entity_poly.pdbx_seq_one_letter_code
_entity_poly.pdbx_strand_id
1 'polypeptide(L)' 'MARKYDINIEGEIGYWITGDSVRKAMRPYGDNEIKVRISSLGGSLSDGLDICTLFRGHGKVKVYLSGF' A
#
# COMPACT_ATOMS: atom_id res chain seq x y z
N MET A 1 -10.46 10.47 -16.79
CA MET A 1 -11.16 9.41 -16.03
C MET A 1 -10.59 9.34 -14.61
N ALA A 2 -11.44 9.39 -13.61
CA ALA A 2 -11.00 9.33 -12.23
C ALA A 2 -10.46 7.94 -11.90
N ARG A 3 -9.36 7.89 -11.17
CA ARG A 3 -8.82 6.62 -10.69
C ARG A 3 -9.67 6.12 -9.52
N LYS A 4 -9.96 4.84 -9.51
CA LYS A 4 -10.65 4.21 -8.41
C LYS A 4 -9.75 4.12 -7.17
N TYR A 5 -8.47 3.85 -7.39
CA TYR A 5 -7.47 3.76 -6.34
C TYR A 5 -6.24 4.57 -6.71
N ASP A 6 -5.61 5.17 -5.71
CA ASP A 6 -4.40 5.96 -5.92
C ASP A 6 -3.17 5.08 -6.04
N ILE A 7 -3.13 4.01 -5.24
CA ILE A 7 -2.02 3.06 -5.23
C ILE A 7 -2.58 1.66 -5.36
N ASN A 8 -2.01 0.87 -6.28
CA ASN A 8 -2.33 -0.55 -6.41
C ASN A 8 -1.12 -1.38 -5.99
N ILE A 9 -1.31 -2.26 -5.02
CA ILE A 9 -0.30 -3.18 -4.57
C ILE A 9 -0.71 -4.57 -5.03
N GLU A 10 0.01 -5.12 -6.01
CA GLU A 10 -0.27 -6.42 -6.59
C GLU A 10 0.98 -7.28 -6.58
N GLY A 11 0.82 -8.56 -6.27
CA GLY A 11 1.92 -9.50 -6.30
C GLY A 11 2.39 -9.90 -4.92
N GLU A 12 3.61 -10.43 -4.84
CA GLU A 12 4.17 -10.93 -3.60
C GLU A 12 4.85 -9.83 -2.81
N ILE A 13 4.43 -9.70 -1.56
CA ILE A 13 5.03 -8.72 -0.64
C ILE A 13 6.43 -9.21 -0.23
N GLY A 14 7.40 -8.32 -0.31
CA GLY A 14 8.78 -8.64 0.02
C GLY A 14 9.66 -8.89 -1.18
N TYR A 15 9.07 -8.95 -2.37
CA TYR A 15 9.79 -9.08 -3.63
C TYR A 15 9.80 -7.76 -4.39
N TRP A 16 8.66 -7.42 -5.01
CA TRP A 16 8.49 -6.10 -5.64
C TRP A 16 7.94 -5.07 -4.67
N ILE A 17 7.14 -5.53 -3.71
CA ILE A 17 6.40 -4.69 -2.78
C ILE A 17 7.10 -4.71 -1.44
N THR A 18 7.74 -3.61 -1.07
CA THR A 18 8.44 -3.45 0.20
C THR A 18 7.94 -2.21 0.89
N GLY A 19 8.24 -2.07 2.17
CA GLY A 19 7.92 -0.86 2.90
C GLY A 19 8.49 0.38 2.24
N ASP A 20 9.72 0.28 1.74
CA ASP A 20 10.38 1.40 1.08
C ASP A 20 9.70 1.79 -0.24
N SER A 21 9.31 0.79 -1.06
CA SER A 21 8.63 1.06 -2.32
C SER A 21 7.27 1.71 -2.10
N VAL A 22 6.53 1.27 -1.08
CA VAL A 22 5.22 1.84 -0.74
C VAL A 22 5.39 3.26 -0.21
N ARG A 23 6.39 3.49 0.64
CA ARG A 23 6.66 4.84 1.15
C ARG A 23 6.94 5.82 0.02
N LYS A 24 7.73 5.42 -0.98
CA LYS A 24 8.00 6.25 -2.15
C LYS A 24 6.73 6.54 -2.95
N ALA A 25 5.86 5.53 -3.10
CA ALA A 25 4.60 5.69 -3.81
C ALA A 25 3.64 6.63 -3.08
N MET A 26 3.69 6.69 -1.76
CA MET A 26 2.85 7.57 -0.96
C MET A 26 3.32 9.04 -0.97
N ARG A 27 4.58 9.26 -1.27
CA ARG A 27 5.21 10.57 -1.16
C ARG A 27 4.49 11.69 -1.92
N PRO A 28 4.03 11.49 -3.18
CA PRO A 28 3.35 12.54 -3.93
C PRO A 28 2.02 13.00 -3.33
N TYR A 29 1.42 12.18 -2.47
CA TYR A 29 0.10 12.49 -1.91
C TYR A 29 0.17 13.34 -0.64
N GLY A 30 1.34 13.44 0.00
CA GLY A 30 1.51 14.22 1.21
C GLY A 30 0.51 13.82 2.28
N ASP A 31 -0.24 14.78 2.83
CA ASP A 31 -1.23 14.54 3.87
C ASP A 31 -2.64 14.27 3.34
N ASN A 32 -2.80 14.18 2.03
CA ASN A 32 -4.11 13.92 1.43
C ASN A 32 -4.52 12.47 1.64
N GLU A 33 -5.83 12.21 1.57
CA GLU A 33 -6.34 10.85 1.64
C GLU A 33 -5.79 10.00 0.50
N ILE A 34 -5.37 8.77 0.83
CA ILE A 34 -4.83 7.82 -0.14
C ILE A 34 -5.72 6.58 -0.14
N LYS A 35 -6.18 6.17 -1.32
CA LYS A 35 -6.93 4.94 -1.51
C LYS A 35 -5.98 3.88 -2.05
N VAL A 36 -5.80 2.82 -1.30
CA VAL A 36 -4.86 1.74 -1.65
C VAL A 36 -5.62 0.44 -1.85
N ARG A 37 -5.40 -0.19 -2.99
CA ARG A 37 -5.91 -1.53 -3.25
C ARG A 37 -4.78 -2.52 -3.07
N ILE A 38 -5.03 -3.56 -2.30
CA ILE A 38 -4.05 -4.63 -2.09
C ILE A 38 -4.61 -5.94 -2.63
N SER A 39 -3.88 -6.54 -3.55
CA SER A 39 -4.19 -7.85 -4.11
C SER A 39 -2.91 -8.70 -4.02
N SER A 40 -2.76 -9.45 -2.94
CA SER A 40 -1.57 -10.23 -2.69
C SER A 40 -1.95 -11.58 -2.09
N LEU A 41 -1.28 -12.63 -2.56
CA LEU A 41 -1.48 -13.99 -2.05
C LEU A 41 -0.54 -14.32 -0.90
N GLY A 42 0.29 -13.39 -0.48
CA GLY A 42 1.22 -13.61 0.61
C GLY A 42 2.51 -12.84 0.39
N GLY A 43 3.53 -13.20 1.15
CA GLY A 43 4.84 -12.59 1.03
C GLY A 43 5.51 -12.40 2.39
N SER A 44 6.47 -11.48 2.45
CA SER A 44 7.22 -11.20 3.65
C SER A 44 6.37 -10.55 4.73
N LEU A 45 6.32 -11.18 5.90
CA LEU A 45 5.58 -10.66 7.04
C LEU A 45 6.15 -9.33 7.52
N SER A 46 7.48 -9.20 7.56
CA SER A 46 8.11 -7.97 8.03
C SER A 46 7.82 -6.79 7.10
N ASP A 47 7.86 -7.01 5.77
CA ASP A 47 7.51 -5.96 4.82
C ASP A 47 6.02 -5.60 4.92
N GLY A 48 5.16 -6.60 5.12
CA GLY A 48 3.73 -6.35 5.33
C GLY A 48 3.47 -5.50 6.56
N LEU A 49 4.17 -5.77 7.65
CA LEU A 49 4.05 -4.98 8.88
C LEU A 49 4.58 -3.56 8.69
N ASP A 50 5.67 -3.40 7.92
CA ASP A 50 6.21 -2.07 7.61
C ASP A 50 5.20 -1.25 6.82
N ILE A 51 4.55 -1.87 5.83
CA ILE A 51 3.51 -1.21 5.03
C ILE A 51 2.34 -0.79 5.92
N CYS A 52 1.87 -1.66 6.80
CA CYS A 52 0.81 -1.34 7.73
C CYS A 52 1.19 -0.17 8.64
N THR A 53 2.43 -0.14 9.11
CA THR A 53 2.95 0.95 9.94
C THR A 53 2.96 2.27 9.19
N LEU A 54 3.34 2.26 7.92
CA LEU A 54 3.31 3.45 7.06
C LEU A 54 1.90 3.99 6.91
N PHE A 55 0.94 3.12 6.67
CA PHE A 55 -0.46 3.52 6.51
C PHE A 55 -1.02 4.10 7.80
N ARG A 56 -0.71 3.47 8.93
CA ARG A 56 -1.15 3.94 10.24
C ARG A 56 -0.55 5.30 10.57
N GLY A 57 0.74 5.48 10.27
CA GLY A 57 1.42 6.74 10.50
C GLY A 57 0.87 7.88 9.66
N HIS A 58 0.41 7.60 8.43
CA HIS A 58 -0.20 8.60 7.57
C HIS A 58 -1.55 9.06 8.12
N GLY A 59 -2.36 8.12 8.63
CA GLY A 59 -3.64 8.41 9.27
C GLY A 59 -4.82 8.61 8.33
N LYS A 60 -4.60 8.72 7.02
CA LYS A 60 -5.67 8.96 6.04
C LYS A 60 -5.60 7.98 4.88
N VAL A 61 -5.23 6.74 5.15
CA VAL A 61 -5.15 5.69 4.13
C VAL A 61 -6.36 4.79 4.25
N LYS A 62 -7.08 4.61 3.13
CA LYS A 62 -8.15 3.64 3.03
C LYS A 62 -7.63 2.45 2.25
N VAL A 63 -7.75 1.27 2.83
CA VAL A 63 -7.24 0.04 2.24
C VAL A 63 -8.39 -0.82 1.76
N TYR A 64 -8.30 -1.26 0.51
CA TYR A 64 -9.27 -2.14 -0.12
C TYR A 64 -8.58 -3.45 -0.46
N LEU A 65 -9.04 -4.54 0.13
CA LEU A 65 -8.47 -5.87 -0.09
C LEU A 65 -9.24 -6.58 -1.19
N SER A 66 -8.52 -7.16 -2.15
CA SER A 66 -9.14 -7.93 -3.23
C SER A 66 -8.19 -9.02 -3.72
N GLY A 67 -8.73 -10.04 -4.37
CA GLY A 67 -7.93 -11.07 -4.99
C GLY A 67 -7.37 -12.13 -4.04
N PHE A 68 -7.96 -12.28 -2.88
CA PHE A 68 -7.56 -13.31 -1.92
C PHE A 68 -8.34 -14.58 -2.10
#